data_80af772b40b7328f126f0aae0c5c485e
#
_entry.id   80af772b40b7328f126f0aae0c5c485e
#
_cell.length_a   1.000
_cell.length_b   1.000
_cell.length_c   1.000
_cell.angle_alpha   90.00
_cell.angle_beta   90.00
_cell.angle_gamma   90.00
#
_symmetry.space_group_name_H-M   'P 1'
#
loop_
_entity.id
_entity.type
_entity.pdbx_description
1 polymer ?
#
loop_
_entity_poly.entity_id
_entity_poly.type
_entity_poly.pdbx_seq_one_letter_code
_entity_poly.pdbx_strand_id
1 'polypeptide(L)'
;MENRIWLSLAHMGGREQEFIQEAFDTNWVVSLGPNVNAFEKALRDFLIENGKLKVENEGKQVVALSAGTAALHLGLILLGVGEGDEVICQSFTF
;
A
#
# COMPACT_ATOMS: atom_id res chain seq x y z
N MET A 1 36.07 8.72 2.14
CA MET A 1 34.76 8.12 1.85
C MET A 1 33.86 9.18 1.28
N GLU A 2 33.39 9.00 0.09
CA GLU A 2 32.35 9.88 -0.45
C GLU A 2 31.06 9.64 0.35
N ASN A 3 30.55 10.66 1.02
CA ASN A 3 29.24 10.61 1.64
C ASN A 3 28.17 10.62 0.55
N ARG A 4 27.82 9.43 0.06
CA ARG A 4 26.75 9.29 -0.93
C ARG A 4 25.41 9.62 -0.27
N ILE A 5 24.72 10.61 -0.82
CA ILE A 5 23.33 10.92 -0.43
C ILE A 5 22.41 10.02 -1.26
N TRP A 6 21.65 9.18 -0.58
CA TRP A 6 20.66 8.32 -1.21
C TRP A 6 19.33 9.05 -1.35
N LEU A 7 18.68 8.87 -2.48
CA LEU A 7 17.37 9.48 -2.74
C LEU A 7 16.30 8.98 -1.77
N SER A 8 16.35 7.69 -1.46
CA SER A 8 15.41 7.05 -0.56
C SER A 8 16.12 5.93 0.20
N LEU A 9 16.03 5.96 1.52
CA LEU A 9 16.48 4.89 2.39
C LEU A 9 15.29 4.16 2.99
N ALA A 10 15.39 2.84 3.09
CA ALA A 10 14.41 2.06 3.83
C ALA A 10 14.47 2.46 5.32
N HIS A 11 13.32 2.68 5.92
CA HIS A 11 13.18 2.90 7.34
C HIS A 11 12.68 1.61 8.00
N MET A 12 13.40 1.20 9.05
CA MET A 12 13.04 0.02 9.84
C MET A 12 12.44 0.48 11.15
N GLY A 13 11.22 0.03 11.45
CA GLY A 13 10.50 0.38 12.68
C GLY A 13 10.96 -0.42 13.91
N GLY A 14 11.65 -1.55 13.67
CA GLY A 14 12.22 -2.43 14.71
C GLY A 14 11.36 -3.66 15.02
N ARG A 15 10.14 -3.75 14.52
CA ARG A 15 9.23 -4.89 14.75
C ARG A 15 9.00 -5.76 13.51
N GLU A 16 9.67 -5.50 12.41
CA GLU A 16 9.46 -6.21 11.14
C GLU A 16 9.75 -7.71 11.28
N GLN A 17 10.84 -8.06 11.96
CA GLN A 17 11.23 -9.46 12.19
C GLN A 17 10.21 -10.20 13.07
N GLU A 18 9.63 -9.51 14.06
CA GLU A 18 8.58 -10.06 14.93
C GLU A 18 7.35 -10.46 14.11
N PHE A 19 6.87 -9.57 13.23
CA PHE A 19 5.72 -9.86 12.36
C PHE A 19 6.00 -10.95 11.33
N ILE A 20 7.22 -11.00 10.80
CA ILE A 20 7.64 -12.09 9.91
C ILE A 20 7.62 -13.43 10.65
N GLN A 21 8.20 -13.46 11.84
CA GLN A 21 8.23 -14.67 12.66
C GLN A 21 6.83 -15.15 13.03
N GLU A 22 5.95 -14.23 13.45
CA GLU A 22 4.56 -14.53 13.74
C GLU A 22 3.84 -15.16 12.54
N ALA A 23 4.06 -14.62 11.33
CA ALA A 23 3.46 -15.16 10.11
C ALA A 23 3.90 -16.62 9.86
N PHE A 24 5.17 -16.94 10.09
CA PHE A 24 5.67 -18.31 9.97
C PHE A 24 5.14 -19.23 11.08
N ASP A 25 5.14 -18.78 12.33
CA ASP A 25 4.69 -19.56 13.49
C ASP A 25 3.19 -19.91 13.40
N THR A 26 2.40 -19.01 12.82
CA THR A 26 0.95 -19.19 12.64
C THR A 26 0.55 -19.72 11.27
N ASN A 27 1.53 -20.03 10.40
CA ASN A 27 1.33 -20.51 9.03
C ASN A 27 0.54 -19.53 8.12
N TRP A 28 0.58 -18.24 8.40
CA TRP A 28 -0.03 -17.20 7.57
C TRP A 28 0.96 -16.61 6.56
N VAL A 29 1.65 -17.47 5.81
CA VAL A 29 2.58 -17.08 4.73
C VAL A 29 1.82 -17.13 3.39
N VAL A 30 0.80 -16.32 3.27
CA VAL A 30 -0.10 -16.24 2.11
C VAL A 30 -0.50 -14.79 1.85
N SER A 31 -1.12 -14.54 0.71
CA SER A 31 -1.60 -13.20 0.29
C SER A 31 -2.81 -12.68 1.08
N LEU A 32 -3.40 -13.49 1.93
CA LEU A 32 -4.52 -13.16 2.80
C LEU A 32 -4.13 -13.41 4.25
N GLY A 33 -4.90 -12.90 5.20
CA GLY A 33 -4.70 -13.23 6.59
C GLY A 33 -4.84 -12.06 7.56
N PRO A 34 -4.59 -12.31 8.85
CA PRO A 34 -4.82 -11.31 9.90
C PRO A 34 -3.99 -10.04 9.73
N ASN A 35 -2.73 -10.14 9.30
CA ASN A 35 -1.85 -8.99 9.12
C ASN A 35 -2.31 -8.09 7.96
N VAL A 36 -2.74 -8.66 6.84
CA VAL A 36 -3.30 -7.88 5.72
C VAL A 36 -4.58 -7.16 6.15
N ASN A 37 -5.49 -7.87 6.81
CA ASN A 37 -6.74 -7.28 7.30
C ASN A 37 -6.50 -6.18 8.33
N ALA A 38 -5.56 -6.38 9.25
CA ALA A 38 -5.19 -5.38 10.25
C ALA A 38 -4.56 -4.14 9.62
N PHE A 39 -3.70 -4.30 8.61
CA PHE A 39 -3.10 -3.21 7.86
C PHE A 39 -4.17 -2.38 7.12
N GLU A 40 -5.05 -3.03 6.38
CA GLU A 40 -6.13 -2.36 5.65
C GLU A 40 -7.05 -1.57 6.60
N LYS A 41 -7.39 -2.19 7.73
CA LYS A 41 -8.21 -1.55 8.77
C LYS A 41 -7.51 -0.34 9.40
N ALA A 42 -6.26 -0.49 9.80
CA ALA A 42 -5.51 0.58 10.45
C ALA A 42 -5.34 1.79 9.52
N LEU A 43 -5.04 1.56 8.24
CA LEU A 43 -4.93 2.63 7.25
C LEU A 43 -6.28 3.29 6.98
N ARG A 44 -7.34 2.51 6.87
CA ARG A 44 -8.70 3.05 6.73
C ARG A 44 -9.07 3.95 7.90
N ASP A 45 -8.89 3.47 9.13
CA ASP A 45 -9.22 4.22 10.33
C ASP A 45 -8.41 5.53 10.41
N PHE A 46 -7.11 5.48 10.11
CA PHE A 46 -6.26 6.66 10.01
C PHE A 46 -6.77 7.69 8.99
N LEU A 47 -7.18 7.25 7.81
CA LEU A 47 -7.72 8.13 6.77
C LEU A 47 -9.06 8.75 7.16
N ILE A 48 -9.92 8.02 7.87
CA ILE A 48 -11.19 8.52 8.39
C ILE A 48 -10.94 9.59 9.47
N GLU A 49 -10.09 9.29 10.44
CA GLU A 49 -9.73 10.22 11.52
C GLU A 49 -9.14 11.53 11.00
N ASN A 50 -8.38 11.48 9.90
CA ASN A 50 -7.79 12.65 9.27
C ASN A 50 -8.70 13.32 8.20
N GLY A 51 -9.96 12.92 8.11
CA GLY A 51 -10.94 13.51 7.19
C GLY A 51 -10.64 13.29 5.70
N LYS A 52 -9.80 12.31 5.38
CA LYS A 52 -9.41 11.96 3.99
C LYS A 52 -10.33 10.92 3.36
N LEU A 53 -11.09 10.21 4.18
CA LEU A 53 -12.01 9.19 3.75
C LEU A 53 -13.35 9.37 4.49
N LYS A 54 -14.45 9.32 3.75
CA LYS A 54 -15.80 9.38 4.30
C LYS A 54 -16.36 7.98 4.50
N VAL A 55 -17.07 7.77 5.61
CA VAL A 55 -17.75 6.50 5.90
C VAL A 55 -19.13 6.52 5.24
N GLU A 56 -19.20 6.52 3.92
CA GLU A 56 -20.49 6.59 3.22
C GLU A 56 -20.92 5.26 2.57
N ASN A 57 -20.04 4.26 2.50
CA ASN A 57 -20.32 3.03 1.77
C ASN A 57 -19.95 1.77 2.56
N GLU A 58 -20.80 0.76 2.44
CA GLU A 58 -20.49 -0.61 2.83
C GLU A 58 -19.44 -1.18 1.86
N GLY A 59 -18.34 -1.72 2.37
CA GLY A 59 -17.30 -2.37 1.58
C GLY A 59 -15.88 -2.01 2.00
N LYS A 60 -14.90 -2.65 1.38
CA LYS A 60 -13.49 -2.35 1.57
C LYS A 60 -13.15 -1.01 0.91
N GLN A 61 -12.83 -0.03 1.71
CA GLN A 61 -12.40 1.30 1.26
C GLN A 61 -10.89 1.42 1.11
N VAL A 62 -10.16 0.46 1.66
CA VAL A 62 -8.71 0.33 1.54
C VAL A 62 -8.38 -1.12 1.21
N VAL A 63 -7.53 -1.31 0.24
CA VAL A 63 -7.08 -2.64 -0.21
C VAL A 63 -5.56 -2.63 -0.31
N ALA A 64 -4.92 -3.63 0.28
CA ALA A 64 -3.49 -3.85 0.13
C ALA A 64 -3.20 -4.56 -1.18
N LEU A 65 -2.22 -4.05 -1.92
CA LEU A 65 -1.77 -4.59 -3.20
C LEU A 65 -0.30 -4.99 -3.12
N SER A 66 0.16 -5.79 -4.07
CA SER A 66 1.53 -6.34 -4.10
C SER A 66 2.61 -5.28 -4.33
N ALA A 67 2.28 -4.17 -4.98
CA ALA A 67 3.24 -3.11 -5.30
C ALA A 67 2.52 -1.80 -5.67
N GLY A 68 3.25 -0.69 -5.63
CA GLY A 68 2.76 0.60 -6.10
C GLY A 68 2.35 0.59 -7.58
N THR A 69 3.05 -0.16 -8.42
CA THR A 69 2.68 -0.37 -9.83
C THR A 69 1.29 -1.00 -9.97
N ALA A 70 0.97 -1.98 -9.13
CA ALA A 70 -0.36 -2.59 -9.10
C ALA A 70 -1.43 -1.58 -8.67
N ALA A 71 -1.12 -0.70 -7.71
CA ALA A 71 -2.02 0.36 -7.28
C ALA A 71 -2.30 1.39 -8.39
N LEU A 72 -1.26 1.82 -9.12
CA LEU A 72 -1.42 2.70 -10.28
C LEU A 72 -2.26 2.05 -11.37
N HIS A 73 -2.00 0.80 -11.70
CA HIS A 73 -2.77 0.04 -12.70
C HIS A 73 -4.24 -0.07 -12.31
N LEU A 74 -4.53 -0.47 -11.07
CA LEU A 74 -5.91 -0.53 -10.58
C LEU A 74 -6.60 0.85 -10.60
N GLY A 75 -5.88 1.89 -10.20
CA GLY A 75 -6.39 3.27 -10.25
C GLY A 75 -6.80 3.70 -11.66
N LEU A 76 -5.99 3.40 -12.67
CA LEU A 76 -6.30 3.69 -14.08
C LEU A 76 -7.53 2.91 -14.57
N ILE A 77 -7.66 1.64 -14.18
CA ILE A 77 -8.84 0.83 -14.49
C ILE A 77 -10.11 1.44 -13.88
N LEU A 78 -10.05 1.83 -12.60
CA LEU A 78 -11.18 2.43 -11.90
C LEU A 78 -11.60 3.78 -12.48
N LEU A 79 -10.66 4.53 -13.07
CA LEU A 79 -10.93 5.78 -13.78
C LEU A 79 -11.44 5.57 -15.20
N GLY A 80 -11.50 4.34 -15.68
CA GLY A 80 -11.96 4.02 -17.04
C GLY A 80 -10.95 4.34 -18.13
N VAL A 81 -9.69 4.50 -17.80
CA VAL A 81 -8.60 4.76 -18.77
C VAL A 81 -8.37 3.52 -19.61
N GLY A 82 -8.34 3.67 -20.95
CA GLY A 82 -8.18 2.58 -21.89
C GLY A 82 -7.42 2.97 -23.14
N GLU A 83 -7.54 2.14 -24.17
CA GLU A 83 -6.87 2.35 -25.46
C GLU A 83 -7.25 3.69 -26.07
N GLY A 84 -6.25 4.47 -26.47
CA GLY A 84 -6.42 5.78 -27.08
C GLY A 84 -6.42 6.95 -26.07
N ASP A 85 -6.46 6.67 -24.78
CA ASP A 85 -6.39 7.69 -23.75
C ASP A 85 -4.95 8.14 -23.48
N GLU A 86 -4.80 9.39 -23.11
CA GLU A 86 -3.53 9.98 -22.72
C GLU A 86 -3.50 10.22 -21.21
N VAL A 87 -2.37 9.87 -20.56
CA VAL A 87 -2.15 10.08 -19.13
C VAL A 87 -0.91 10.93 -18.92
N ILE A 88 -1.09 12.09 -18.29
CA ILE A 88 0.02 12.97 -17.94
C ILE A 88 0.64 12.49 -16.64
N CYS A 89 1.95 12.26 -16.64
CA CYS A 89 2.70 11.84 -15.46
C CYS A 89 4.08 12.52 -15.41
N GLN A 90 4.65 12.57 -14.21
CA GLN A 90 6.01 13.05 -14.02
C GLN A 90 7.03 11.96 -14.39
N SER A 91 8.25 12.38 -14.75
CA SER A 91 9.37 11.47 -15.01
C SER A 91 10.29 11.27 -13.79
N PHE A 92 10.20 12.14 -12.79
CA PHE A 92 10.98 12.05 -11.55
C PHE A 92 10.31 11.07 -10.57
N THR A 93 10.47 9.78 -10.88
CA THR A 93 9.90 8.66 -10.14
C THR A 93 10.65 7.37 -10.46
N PHE A 94 10.30 6.29 -9.80
CA PHE A 94 10.78 4.96 -10.18
C PHE A 94 10.24 4.53 -11.53
#